data_84330cc74c2bb9b3ae82c5e2fb00d2df
#
_entry.id   84330cc74c2bb9b3ae82c5e2fb00d2df
#
_cell.length_a   1.000
_cell.length_b   1.000
_cell.length_c   1.000
_cell.angle_alpha   90.00
_cell.angle_beta   90.00
_cell.angle_gamma   90.00
#
_symmetry.space_group_name_H-M   'P 1'
#
loop_
_entity.id
_entity.type
_entity.pdbx_description
1 polymer ?
#
loop_
_entity_poly.entity_id
_entity_poly.type
_entity_poly.pdbx_seq_one_letter_code
_entity_poly.pdbx_strand_id
1 'polypeptide(L)'
;LGAALSGYHLHLEQPRQLTASGDSMMGSYLGPVFSDEEIAKRLEELGAQFEVLQEDDLIRSCVGILEEGKAIGWFQGRMEFGPRALGARSIIGDARSPHMQSILNLKVKFRESFRPFAPSVLREDVSEWFDLDTDSPYMLLVANIAKNHQLPMTHEQKQLFGIEKLNV
;
A
#
# COMPACT_ATOMS: atom_id res chain seq x y z
N LEU A 1 -15.38 -7.14 10.54
CA LEU A 1 -14.74 -6.91 11.84
C LEU A 1 -15.44 -5.77 12.60
N GLY A 2 -15.57 -4.56 12.01
CA GLY A 2 -16.17 -3.40 12.69
C GLY A 2 -17.58 -3.66 13.22
N ALA A 3 -18.45 -4.32 12.46
CA ALA A 3 -19.79 -4.68 12.92
C ALA A 3 -19.76 -5.62 14.14
N ALA A 4 -18.83 -6.60 14.14
CA ALA A 4 -18.67 -7.50 15.29
C ALA A 4 -18.16 -6.76 16.54
N LEU A 5 -17.19 -5.84 16.36
CA LEU A 5 -16.71 -5.01 17.46
C LEU A 5 -17.77 -4.03 17.97
N SER A 6 -18.58 -3.47 17.09
CA SER A 6 -19.73 -2.64 17.50
C SER A 6 -20.75 -3.44 18.29
N GLY A 7 -21.09 -4.66 17.85
CA GLY A 7 -21.94 -5.56 18.61
C GLY A 7 -21.38 -5.87 19.99
N TYR A 8 -20.08 -6.17 20.07
CA TYR A 8 -19.43 -6.53 21.33
C TYR A 8 -19.30 -5.34 22.29
N HIS A 9 -18.82 -4.18 21.80
CA HIS A 9 -18.54 -3.05 22.68
C HIS A 9 -19.74 -2.12 22.90
N LEU A 10 -20.61 -1.91 21.87
CA LEU A 10 -21.72 -0.98 21.98
C LEU A 10 -23.02 -1.66 22.41
N HIS A 11 -23.33 -2.86 21.89
CA HIS A 11 -24.58 -3.56 22.22
C HIS A 11 -24.44 -4.42 23.48
N LEU A 12 -23.34 -5.16 23.61
CA LEU A 12 -23.06 -5.99 24.79
C LEU A 12 -22.31 -5.21 25.91
N GLU A 13 -22.01 -3.94 25.69
CA GLU A 13 -21.36 -3.03 26.64
C GLU A 13 -20.04 -3.56 27.21
N GLN A 14 -19.35 -4.42 26.46
CA GLN A 14 -18.09 -4.97 26.92
C GLN A 14 -16.96 -3.95 26.86
N PRO A 15 -16.13 -3.82 27.91
CA PRO A 15 -15.05 -2.85 27.95
C PRO A 15 -13.99 -3.17 26.90
N ARG A 16 -13.37 -2.12 26.34
CA ARG A 16 -12.23 -2.28 25.44
C ARG A 16 -11.01 -2.74 26.25
N GLN A 17 -10.41 -3.85 25.81
CA GLN A 17 -9.15 -4.36 26.36
C GLN A 17 -8.03 -3.97 25.41
N LEU A 18 -7.04 -3.23 25.92
CA LEU A 18 -5.83 -2.89 25.15
C LEU A 18 -4.78 -3.98 25.35
N THR A 19 -4.18 -4.43 24.25
CA THR A 19 -3.01 -5.31 24.30
C THR A 19 -1.76 -4.50 24.62
N ALA A 20 -0.75 -5.13 25.19
CA ALA A 20 0.53 -4.48 25.48
C ALA A 20 1.22 -3.93 24.22
N SER A 21 0.98 -4.50 23.05
CA SER A 21 1.47 -4.03 21.76
C SER A 21 0.67 -2.86 21.17
N GLY A 22 -0.44 -2.49 21.76
CA GLY A 22 -1.33 -1.43 21.26
C GLY A 22 -2.15 -1.80 20.04
N ASP A 23 -1.70 -2.73 19.21
CA ASP A 23 -2.38 -3.18 17.99
C ASP A 23 -2.59 -4.70 18.00
N SER A 24 -3.80 -5.12 18.36
CA SER A 24 -4.19 -6.56 18.37
C SER A 24 -4.37 -7.15 16.97
N MET A 25 -4.46 -6.32 15.93
CA MET A 25 -4.53 -6.74 14.53
C MET A 25 -3.15 -6.99 13.91
N MET A 26 -2.07 -6.62 14.61
CA MET A 26 -0.68 -6.87 14.17
C MET A 26 -0.42 -6.37 12.72
N GLY A 27 -0.90 -5.18 12.37
CA GLY A 27 -0.79 -4.66 11.00
C GLY A 27 -1.62 -5.43 9.97
N SER A 28 -2.60 -6.23 10.38
CA SER A 28 -3.34 -7.20 9.55
C SER A 28 -2.52 -8.39 9.02
N TYR A 29 -1.29 -8.60 9.44
CA TYR A 29 -0.47 -9.74 9.03
C TYR A 29 -0.88 -11.03 9.76
N LEU A 30 -2.11 -11.50 9.51
CA LEU A 30 -2.73 -12.64 10.17
C LEU A 30 -2.92 -13.85 9.24
N GLY A 31 -2.62 -13.71 7.95
CA GLY A 31 -2.77 -14.75 6.94
C GLY A 31 -1.61 -15.74 6.90
N PRO A 32 -1.53 -16.59 5.87
CA PRO A 32 -0.45 -17.57 5.73
C PRO A 32 0.92 -16.93 5.51
N VAL A 33 1.95 -17.66 5.89
CA VAL A 33 3.36 -17.35 5.65
C VAL A 33 4.01 -18.57 5.00
N PHE A 34 4.99 -18.32 4.14
CA PHE A 34 5.78 -19.35 3.47
C PHE A 34 7.26 -19.02 3.66
N SER A 35 8.08 -20.03 3.90
CA SER A 35 9.53 -19.86 3.93
C SER A 35 10.11 -19.75 2.52
N ASP A 36 11.32 -19.22 2.40
CA ASP A 36 12.01 -19.11 1.10
C ASP A 36 12.25 -20.48 0.48
N GLU A 37 12.53 -21.52 1.28
CA GLU A 37 12.68 -22.89 0.84
C GLU A 37 11.37 -23.48 0.30
N GLU A 38 10.24 -23.20 0.96
CA GLU A 38 8.92 -23.62 0.46
C GLU A 38 8.56 -22.93 -0.84
N ILE A 39 8.90 -21.64 -0.96
CA ILE A 39 8.67 -20.86 -2.19
C ILE A 39 9.51 -21.40 -3.32
N ALA A 40 10.83 -21.59 -3.12
CA ALA A 40 11.74 -22.12 -4.10
C ALA A 40 11.28 -23.50 -4.62
N LYS A 41 10.96 -24.42 -3.69
CA LYS A 41 10.45 -25.74 -4.05
C LYS A 41 9.19 -25.68 -4.90
N ARG A 42 8.23 -24.83 -4.56
CA ARG A 42 6.99 -24.67 -5.34
C ARG A 42 7.22 -24.10 -6.72
N LEU A 43 8.15 -23.13 -6.83
CA LEU A 43 8.54 -22.56 -8.12
C LEU A 43 9.22 -23.61 -9.02
N GLU A 44 10.10 -24.44 -8.47
CA GLU A 44 10.74 -25.57 -9.18
C GLU A 44 9.69 -26.58 -9.66
N GLU A 45 8.76 -27.00 -8.79
CA GLU A 45 7.68 -27.92 -9.15
C GLU A 45 6.77 -27.39 -10.26
N LEU A 46 6.62 -26.08 -10.37
CA LEU A 46 5.86 -25.41 -11.42
C LEU A 46 6.68 -25.13 -12.69
N GLY A 47 7.97 -25.44 -12.70
CA GLY A 47 8.88 -25.14 -13.81
C GLY A 47 9.11 -23.63 -14.02
N ALA A 48 8.93 -22.82 -12.97
CA ALA A 48 9.16 -21.39 -13.04
C ALA A 48 10.65 -21.08 -13.15
N GLN A 49 10.96 -20.05 -13.94
CA GLN A 49 12.33 -19.52 -13.98
C GLN A 49 12.46 -18.40 -12.95
N PHE A 50 13.38 -18.54 -12.03
CA PHE A 50 13.64 -17.58 -10.98
C PHE A 50 15.13 -17.55 -10.61
N GLU A 51 15.54 -16.49 -9.95
CA GLU A 51 16.88 -16.31 -9.39
C GLU A 51 16.78 -16.09 -7.88
N VAL A 52 17.75 -16.61 -7.15
CA VAL A 52 17.89 -16.33 -5.72
C VAL A 52 18.93 -15.24 -5.54
N LEU A 53 18.50 -14.11 -5.01
CA LEU A 53 19.35 -12.94 -4.81
C LEU A 53 19.59 -12.68 -3.32
N GLN A 54 20.72 -12.10 -2.99
CA GLN A 54 20.93 -11.50 -1.67
C GLN A 54 20.11 -10.21 -1.55
N GLU A 55 19.78 -9.81 -0.33
CA GLU A 55 18.86 -8.67 -0.07
C GLU A 55 19.27 -7.39 -0.79
N ASP A 56 20.56 -7.02 -0.73
CA ASP A 56 21.09 -5.82 -1.40
C ASP A 56 20.95 -5.87 -2.92
N ASP A 57 21.12 -7.05 -3.53
CA ASP A 57 20.99 -7.23 -4.97
C ASP A 57 19.52 -7.23 -5.39
N LEU A 58 18.65 -7.82 -4.57
CA LEU A 58 17.20 -7.77 -4.74
C LEU A 58 16.71 -6.32 -4.73
N ILE A 59 17.09 -5.54 -3.73
CA ILE A 59 16.71 -4.13 -3.60
C ILE A 59 17.21 -3.33 -4.80
N ARG A 60 18.47 -3.48 -5.19
CA ARG A 60 19.03 -2.80 -6.37
C ARG A 60 18.28 -3.15 -7.65
N SER A 61 17.97 -4.42 -7.85
CA SER A 61 17.19 -4.87 -9.00
C SER A 61 15.80 -4.26 -9.02
N CYS A 62 15.11 -4.25 -7.88
CA CYS A 62 13.79 -3.63 -7.74
C CYS A 62 13.83 -2.13 -8.06
N VAL A 63 14.79 -1.40 -7.51
CA VAL A 63 14.95 0.04 -7.79
C VAL A 63 15.17 0.29 -9.27
N GLY A 64 16.07 -0.46 -9.92
CA GLY A 64 16.33 -0.34 -11.36
C GLY A 64 15.08 -0.58 -12.22
N ILE A 65 14.28 -1.61 -11.88
CA ILE A 65 13.03 -1.92 -12.57
C ILE A 65 12.01 -0.76 -12.41
N LEU A 66 11.92 -0.20 -11.21
CA LEU A 66 11.02 0.94 -10.94
C LEU A 66 11.47 2.21 -11.67
N GLU A 67 12.77 2.49 -11.73
CA GLU A 67 13.34 3.64 -12.48
C GLU A 67 13.10 3.53 -14.00
N GLU A 68 13.01 2.32 -14.54
CA GLU A 68 12.59 2.07 -15.92
C GLU A 68 11.07 2.30 -16.15
N GLY A 69 10.33 2.72 -15.15
CA GLY A 69 8.88 2.96 -15.23
C GLY A 69 8.05 1.68 -15.25
N LYS A 70 8.62 0.57 -14.79
CA LYS A 70 7.91 -0.71 -14.66
C LYS A 70 7.29 -0.84 -13.27
N ALA A 71 6.38 -1.80 -13.12
CA ALA A 71 5.81 -2.17 -11.84
C ALA A 71 6.36 -3.53 -11.39
N ILE A 72 6.46 -3.75 -10.10
CA ILE A 72 6.86 -5.02 -9.51
C ILE A 72 5.75 -5.61 -8.66
N GLY A 73 5.61 -6.95 -8.67
CA GLY A 73 4.82 -7.68 -7.70
C GLY A 73 5.70 -8.00 -6.48
N TRP A 74 5.26 -7.58 -5.30
CA TRP A 74 5.99 -7.76 -4.05
C TRP A 74 5.31 -8.79 -3.16
N PHE A 75 6.06 -9.79 -2.74
CA PHE A 75 5.59 -10.87 -1.90
C PHE A 75 6.60 -11.11 -0.77
N GLN A 76 6.21 -10.82 0.48
CA GLN A 76 7.08 -11.05 1.62
C GLN A 76 6.29 -11.40 2.88
N GLY A 77 6.87 -12.22 3.74
CA GLY A 77 6.38 -12.50 5.07
C GLY A 77 4.93 -13.01 5.11
N ARG A 78 4.23 -12.70 6.19
CA ARG A 78 2.85 -13.11 6.43
C ARG A 78 1.87 -12.27 5.61
N MET A 79 0.93 -12.91 4.95
CA MET A 79 -0.12 -12.27 4.18
C MET A 79 -1.05 -11.42 5.06
N GLU A 80 -1.52 -10.31 4.53
CA GLU A 80 -2.53 -9.47 5.17
C GLU A 80 -3.89 -10.17 5.21
N PHE A 81 -4.61 -10.00 6.30
CA PHE A 81 -6.02 -10.37 6.43
C PHE A 81 -6.90 -9.15 6.19
N GLY A 82 -7.59 -9.12 5.07
CA GLY A 82 -8.49 -8.01 4.73
C GLY A 82 -8.46 -7.64 3.24
N PRO A 83 -9.21 -6.60 2.85
CA PRO A 83 -9.39 -6.23 1.43
C PRO A 83 -8.22 -5.42 0.86
N ARG A 84 -7.23 -5.05 1.67
CA ARG A 84 -6.12 -4.18 1.29
C ARG A 84 -4.79 -4.94 1.30
N ALA A 85 -3.97 -4.72 0.29
CA ALA A 85 -2.55 -5.02 0.37
C ALA A 85 -1.88 -3.91 1.21
N LEU A 86 -1.05 -4.30 2.18
CA LEU A 86 -0.40 -3.40 3.13
C LEU A 86 1.12 -3.65 3.19
N GLY A 87 1.70 -4.15 2.10
CA GLY A 87 3.14 -4.35 1.96
C GLY A 87 3.58 -5.81 1.80
N ALA A 88 2.77 -6.81 2.22
CA ALA A 88 3.15 -8.22 2.10
C ALA A 88 2.78 -8.84 0.75
N ARG A 89 1.72 -8.39 0.11
CA ARG A 89 1.20 -8.85 -1.20
C ARG A 89 0.82 -7.64 -2.03
N SER A 90 1.81 -6.86 -2.43
CA SER A 90 1.61 -5.54 -3.03
C SER A 90 2.09 -5.49 -4.48
N ILE A 91 1.56 -4.53 -5.22
CA ILE A 91 2.12 -4.09 -6.50
C ILE A 91 2.72 -2.73 -6.24
N ILE A 92 4.00 -2.57 -6.55
CA ILE A 92 4.76 -1.36 -6.32
C ILE A 92 5.06 -0.69 -7.65
N GLY A 93 4.90 0.61 -7.72
CA GLY A 93 5.25 1.46 -8.86
C GLY A 93 5.89 2.75 -8.38
N ASP A 94 6.67 3.39 -9.25
CA ASP A 94 7.33 4.67 -8.93
C ASP A 94 6.31 5.81 -8.87
N ALA A 95 6.09 6.37 -7.69
CA ALA A 95 5.17 7.48 -7.46
C ALA A 95 5.61 8.80 -8.14
N ARG A 96 6.87 8.93 -8.58
CA ARG A 96 7.39 10.10 -9.31
C ARG A 96 6.93 10.10 -10.78
N SER A 97 6.54 8.94 -11.30
CA SER A 97 6.12 8.80 -12.70
C SER A 97 4.70 9.34 -12.90
N PRO A 98 4.49 10.34 -13.79
CA PRO A 98 3.16 10.88 -14.05
C PRO A 98 2.22 9.87 -14.75
N HIS A 99 2.77 8.79 -15.31
CA HIS A 99 2.01 7.78 -16.04
C HIS A 99 1.74 6.51 -15.22
N MET A 100 2.40 6.33 -14.08
CA MET A 100 2.34 5.07 -13.32
C MET A 100 0.93 4.73 -12.87
N GLN A 101 0.14 5.71 -12.44
CA GLN A 101 -1.26 5.50 -12.05
C GLN A 101 -2.07 4.88 -13.20
N SER A 102 -1.97 5.42 -14.41
CA SER A 102 -2.65 4.89 -15.59
C SER A 102 -2.13 3.50 -15.97
N ILE A 103 -0.83 3.30 -15.92
CA ILE A 103 -0.21 2.00 -16.23
C ILE A 103 -0.74 0.93 -15.27
N LEU A 104 -0.71 1.16 -13.98
CA LEU A 104 -1.18 0.22 -12.97
C LEU A 104 -2.68 -0.06 -13.10
N ASN A 105 -3.50 0.97 -13.35
CA ASN A 105 -4.94 0.78 -13.50
C ASN A 105 -5.30 0.03 -14.79
N LEU A 106 -4.75 0.43 -15.93
CA LEU A 106 -5.18 -0.11 -17.22
C LEU A 106 -4.50 -1.44 -17.57
N LYS A 107 -3.21 -1.61 -17.25
CA LYS A 107 -2.44 -2.78 -17.66
C LYS A 107 -2.33 -3.88 -16.59
N VAL A 108 -2.48 -3.52 -15.32
CA VAL A 108 -2.31 -4.46 -14.20
C VAL A 108 -3.64 -4.76 -13.51
N LYS A 109 -4.42 -3.73 -13.20
CA LYS A 109 -5.70 -3.87 -12.48
C LYS A 109 -6.91 -3.98 -13.40
N PHE A 110 -6.78 -3.67 -14.69
CA PHE A 110 -7.87 -3.69 -15.69
C PHE A 110 -9.11 -2.92 -15.20
N ARG A 111 -8.90 -1.69 -14.74
CA ARG A 111 -9.94 -0.82 -14.20
C ARG A 111 -9.76 0.63 -14.68
N GLU A 112 -10.64 1.53 -14.25
CA GLU A 112 -10.65 2.93 -14.63
C GLU A 112 -9.33 3.63 -14.25
N SER A 113 -8.79 4.44 -15.17
CA SER A 113 -7.48 5.09 -15.04
C SER A 113 -7.40 6.12 -13.90
N PHE A 114 -8.55 6.68 -13.50
CA PHE A 114 -8.61 7.73 -12.47
C PHE A 114 -8.52 7.21 -11.04
N ARG A 115 -8.60 5.91 -10.80
CA ARG A 115 -8.56 5.37 -9.43
C ARG A 115 -7.20 5.64 -8.77
N PRO A 116 -7.17 6.25 -7.58
CA PRO A 116 -5.93 6.54 -6.88
C PRO A 116 -5.27 5.29 -6.32
N PHE A 117 -3.96 5.39 -6.12
CA PHE A 117 -3.17 4.45 -5.32
C PHE A 117 -2.69 5.14 -4.06
N ALA A 118 -2.53 4.39 -2.97
CA ALA A 118 -1.96 4.93 -1.76
C ALA A 118 -0.42 5.01 -1.90
N PRO A 119 0.20 6.15 -1.56
CA PRO A 119 1.64 6.23 -1.47
C PRO A 119 2.15 5.43 -0.26
N SER A 120 3.31 4.80 -0.41
CA SER A 120 4.11 4.28 0.70
C SER A 120 5.14 5.31 1.06
N VAL A 121 5.21 5.70 2.33
CA VAL A 121 6.07 6.76 2.84
C VAL A 121 6.82 6.25 4.05
N LEU A 122 8.07 6.63 4.21
CA LEU A 122 8.82 6.37 5.43
C LEU A 122 8.11 7.04 6.62
N ARG A 123 8.03 6.33 7.73
CA ARG A 123 7.26 6.80 8.89
C ARG A 123 7.77 8.14 9.43
N GLU A 124 9.08 8.33 9.43
CA GLU A 124 9.76 9.56 9.83
C GLU A 124 9.44 10.75 8.92
N ASP A 125 9.10 10.51 7.66
CA ASP A 125 8.84 11.55 6.67
C ASP A 125 7.35 11.88 6.52
N VAL A 126 6.45 11.17 7.22
CA VAL A 126 4.99 11.34 7.07
C VAL A 126 4.56 12.78 7.28
N SER A 127 5.02 13.43 8.36
CA SER A 127 4.64 14.81 8.68
C SER A 127 5.27 15.87 7.77
N GLU A 128 6.33 15.52 7.05
CA GLU A 128 6.91 16.39 6.02
C GLU A 128 6.03 16.42 4.76
N TRP A 129 5.52 15.26 4.36
CA TRP A 129 4.77 15.11 3.11
C TRP A 129 3.26 15.31 3.25
N PHE A 130 2.71 15.00 4.42
CA PHE A 130 1.27 14.99 4.67
C PHE A 130 0.90 15.78 5.92
N ASP A 131 -0.28 16.36 5.92
CA ASP A 131 -0.91 16.93 7.11
C ASP A 131 -1.44 15.82 8.02
N LEU A 132 -0.50 15.00 8.52
CA LEU A 132 -0.74 13.82 9.33
C LEU A 132 0.44 13.59 10.27
N ASP A 133 0.15 13.39 11.55
CA ASP A 133 1.13 13.19 12.62
C ASP A 133 1.02 11.81 13.30
N THR A 134 0.26 10.91 12.72
CA THR A 134 -0.01 9.59 13.29
C THR A 134 0.22 8.48 12.27
N ASP A 135 0.38 7.25 12.76
CA ASP A 135 0.53 6.06 11.93
C ASP A 135 -0.77 5.73 11.18
N SER A 136 -0.63 5.28 9.94
CA SER A 136 -1.76 4.83 9.11
C SER A 136 -1.48 3.45 8.48
N PRO A 137 -1.34 2.39 9.28
CA PRO A 137 -0.92 1.07 8.79
C PRO A 137 -2.01 0.33 7.99
N TYR A 138 -3.27 0.80 8.00
CA TYR A 138 -4.42 0.09 7.45
C TYR A 138 -5.04 0.74 6.21
N MET A 139 -4.44 1.78 5.63
CA MET A 139 -5.02 2.54 4.53
C MET A 139 -6.46 3.04 4.82
N LEU A 140 -6.74 3.43 6.06
CA LEU A 140 -8.07 3.91 6.49
C LEU A 140 -8.13 5.42 6.67
N LEU A 141 -6.98 6.07 6.84
CA LEU A 141 -6.90 7.52 7.01
C LEU A 141 -6.69 8.21 5.66
N VAL A 142 -7.24 9.40 5.55
CA VAL A 142 -7.02 10.32 4.43
C VAL A 142 -6.42 11.59 5.00
N ALA A 143 -5.36 12.08 4.39
CA ALA A 143 -4.70 13.32 4.76
C ALA A 143 -4.44 14.19 3.54
N ASN A 144 -4.35 15.50 3.73
CA ASN A 144 -3.91 16.40 2.69
C ASN A 144 -2.38 16.31 2.52
N ILE A 145 -1.91 16.59 1.32
CA ILE A 145 -0.48 16.83 1.09
C ILE A 145 -0.10 18.12 1.82
N ALA A 146 1.05 18.12 2.49
CA ALA A 146 1.58 19.28 3.19
C ALA A 146 1.68 20.49 2.23
N LYS A 147 1.37 21.70 2.73
CA LYS A 147 1.23 22.90 1.89
C LYS A 147 2.45 23.24 1.06
N ASN A 148 3.65 22.96 1.57
CA ASN A 148 4.93 23.18 0.90
C ASN A 148 5.16 22.25 -0.31
N HIS A 149 4.44 21.13 -0.40
CA HIS A 149 4.51 20.16 -1.48
C HIS A 149 3.33 20.26 -2.47
N GLN A 150 2.35 21.12 -2.18
CA GLN A 150 1.22 21.32 -3.09
C GLN A 150 1.64 22.13 -4.32
N LEU A 151 1.30 21.63 -5.49
CA LEU A 151 1.48 22.39 -6.73
C LEU A 151 0.46 23.53 -6.79
N PRO A 152 0.85 24.71 -7.34
CA PRO A 152 -0.08 25.82 -7.50
C PRO A 152 -1.17 25.44 -8.50
N MET A 153 -2.42 25.59 -8.11
CA MET A 153 -3.59 25.38 -8.97
C MET A 153 -4.06 26.71 -9.58
N THR A 154 -4.44 26.70 -10.86
CA THR A 154 -5.12 27.82 -11.49
C THR A 154 -6.50 28.06 -10.87
N HIS A 155 -7.10 29.22 -11.15
CA HIS A 155 -8.45 29.54 -10.67
C HIS A 155 -9.49 28.53 -11.22
N GLU A 156 -9.35 28.13 -12.47
CA GLU A 156 -10.22 27.16 -13.13
C GLU A 156 -10.08 25.76 -12.51
N GLN A 157 -8.85 25.31 -12.26
CA GLN A 157 -8.57 24.01 -11.62
C GLN A 157 -9.15 23.92 -10.21
N LYS A 158 -9.17 25.02 -9.46
CA LYS A 158 -9.78 25.08 -8.11
C LYS A 158 -11.29 24.89 -8.12
N GLN A 159 -11.96 25.20 -9.23
CA GLN A 159 -13.40 25.04 -9.39
C GLN A 159 -13.83 23.63 -9.82
N LEU A 160 -12.88 22.81 -10.26
CA LEU A 160 -13.16 21.43 -10.65
C LEU A 160 -13.65 20.60 -9.47
N PHE A 161 -14.58 19.68 -9.74
CA PHE A 161 -15.17 18.81 -8.74
C PHE A 161 -15.17 17.34 -9.21
N GLY A 162 -15.11 16.41 -8.27
CA GLY A 162 -15.19 14.98 -8.56
C GLY A 162 -14.03 14.48 -9.42
N ILE A 163 -14.35 13.70 -10.47
CA ILE A 163 -13.38 13.02 -11.35
C ILE A 163 -12.49 14.03 -12.09
N GLU A 164 -13.02 15.18 -12.49
CA GLU A 164 -12.25 16.20 -13.22
C GLU A 164 -11.07 16.71 -12.38
N LYS A 165 -11.26 16.84 -11.07
CA LYS A 165 -10.22 17.27 -10.14
C LYS A 165 -9.12 16.22 -9.94
N LEU A 166 -9.39 14.95 -10.19
CA LEU A 166 -8.39 13.87 -10.07
C LEU A 166 -7.38 13.83 -11.22
N ASN A 167 -7.61 14.61 -12.26
CA ASN A 167 -6.75 14.68 -13.45
C ASN A 167 -5.88 15.96 -13.48
N VAL A 168 -5.81 16.69 -12.37
CA VAL A 168 -5.07 17.97 -12.26
C VAL A 168 -3.74 17.76 -11.58
#